data_55bbf17252e97ba5cd25d43d5e33ff81
#
_entry.id   55bbf17252e97ba5cd25d43d5e33ff81
#
_cell.length_a   1.000
_cell.length_b   1.000
_cell.length_c   1.000
_cell.angle_alpha   90.00
_cell.angle_beta   90.00
_cell.angle_gamma   90.00
#
_symmetry.space_group_name_H-M   'P 1'
#
loop_
_entity.id
_entity.type
_entity.pdbx_description
1 polymer ?
#
loop_
_entity_poly.entity_id
_entity_poly.type
_entity_poly.pdbx_seq_one_letter_code
_entity_poly.pdbx_strand_id
1 'polypeptide(L)'
;MPSVSLRRLLLWRLSALMSVVVLLGGAITFGLATYFAHGVFDQWLLDSASTLGAQVKATPGEMRVDLPRSALEMFEFDAVDRVFYDVVTVNGRRIFGNASMPVAPTVVERGPPVFYDASIQGRNVRVVAFRLSGHESTRTGDGSAPDANASEDVIVQVAETTNKRDALVTKILLSILLPQTLLMFLAALAIWYAVTSGMKSLDDIAARLTRYAPGGSEPLVEPHAAPIEVQPLLRALHVVVDRLDEAQKSQQRFITNASHQLRTPLAALQVQAERALREPDPVKHSEALESVLKTMSRLRHLANQILMLARAEPVANPTLALRPVDLATIARSELEQWMDAAIAQGDDLGYDGPSNGVEIVGEPQLLHALVGNLVDNAIRYAGRDARITLSLVADPDPMLVVEDDGPGIPPAERTLVLERFYRRAQSPGEGSGLGLAIAREIAARHGAELTIDTGIDARGLKVSVRFPKTTHQGS
;
A
#
# COMPACT_ATOMS: atom_id res chain seq x y z
N MET A 1 -16.74 11.65 1.52
CA MET A 1 -15.47 12.36 1.19
C MET A 1 -15.23 12.19 -0.30
N PRO A 2 -14.97 13.27 -1.08
CA PRO A 2 -14.71 13.11 -2.50
C PRO A 2 -13.44 12.28 -2.70
N SER A 3 -13.52 11.24 -3.51
CA SER A 3 -12.40 10.37 -3.87
C SER A 3 -11.38 11.17 -4.66
N VAL A 4 -10.30 11.59 -4.01
CA VAL A 4 -9.20 12.29 -4.67
C VAL A 4 -8.45 11.26 -5.52
N SER A 5 -8.45 11.43 -6.82
CA SER A 5 -7.71 10.58 -7.75
C SER A 5 -6.21 10.62 -7.39
N LEU A 6 -5.61 9.46 -7.12
CA LEU A 6 -4.18 9.29 -6.81
C LEU A 6 -3.31 9.96 -7.89
N ARG A 7 -3.71 9.87 -9.15
CA ARG A 7 -3.09 10.54 -10.30
C ARG A 7 -3.03 12.06 -10.12
N ARG A 8 -4.14 12.69 -9.72
CA ARG A 8 -4.18 14.14 -9.47
C ARG A 8 -3.30 14.54 -8.29
N LEU A 9 -3.31 13.74 -7.23
CA LEU A 9 -2.49 14.01 -6.04
C LEU A 9 -1.00 13.95 -6.36
N LEU A 10 -0.54 12.92 -7.08
CA LEU A 10 0.86 12.76 -7.47
C LEU A 10 1.30 13.88 -8.41
N LEU A 11 0.54 14.16 -9.46
CA LEU A 11 0.86 15.23 -10.39
C LEU A 11 0.92 16.59 -9.71
N TRP A 12 -0.01 16.90 -8.80
CA TRP A 12 -0.03 18.16 -8.06
C TRP A 12 1.18 18.29 -7.11
N ARG A 13 1.52 17.25 -6.37
CA ARG A 13 2.70 17.27 -5.47
C ARG A 13 3.99 17.43 -6.23
N LEU A 14 4.18 16.70 -7.32
CA LEU A 14 5.37 16.79 -8.15
C LEU A 14 5.48 18.15 -8.84
N SER A 15 4.37 18.69 -9.36
CA SER A 15 4.32 20.03 -9.96
C SER A 15 4.64 21.12 -8.95
N ALA A 16 4.11 21.03 -7.73
CA ALA A 16 4.38 21.96 -6.66
C ALA A 16 5.87 21.95 -6.27
N LEU A 17 6.47 20.77 -6.09
CA LEU A 17 7.89 20.63 -5.80
C LEU A 17 8.75 21.23 -6.92
N MET A 18 8.44 20.93 -8.17
CA MET A 18 9.14 21.49 -9.34
C MET A 18 9.04 23.02 -9.39
N SER A 19 7.86 23.58 -9.11
CA SER A 19 7.67 25.04 -9.08
C SER A 19 8.55 25.69 -8.01
N VAL A 20 8.65 25.09 -6.82
CA VAL A 20 9.53 25.59 -5.76
C VAL A 20 11.00 25.58 -6.19
N VAL A 21 11.47 24.51 -6.82
CA VAL A 21 12.86 24.39 -7.30
C VAL A 21 13.18 25.46 -8.33
N VAL A 22 12.24 25.78 -9.24
CA VAL A 22 12.43 26.83 -10.24
C VAL A 22 12.48 28.22 -9.65
N LEU A 23 11.54 28.51 -8.76
CA LEU A 23 11.52 29.82 -8.11
C LEU A 23 12.79 30.05 -7.31
N LEU A 24 13.26 29.05 -6.56
CA LEU A 24 14.52 29.11 -5.83
C LEU A 24 15.72 29.25 -6.77
N GLY A 25 15.80 28.42 -7.81
CA GLY A 25 16.86 28.49 -8.81
C GLY A 25 16.90 29.84 -9.54
N GLY A 26 15.74 30.35 -9.92
CA GLY A 26 15.60 31.68 -10.53
C GLY A 26 16.04 32.81 -9.60
N ALA A 27 15.65 32.77 -8.33
CA ALA A 27 16.06 33.76 -7.33
C ALA A 27 17.57 33.73 -7.07
N ILE A 28 18.16 32.54 -6.94
CA ILE A 28 19.60 32.38 -6.76
C ILE A 28 20.34 32.89 -8.01
N THR A 29 19.90 32.51 -9.20
CA THR A 29 20.51 32.97 -10.46
C THR A 29 20.45 34.49 -10.59
N PHE A 30 19.31 35.10 -10.26
CA PHE A 30 19.16 36.56 -10.26
C PHE A 30 20.14 37.21 -9.27
N GLY A 31 20.20 36.72 -8.04
CA GLY A 31 21.09 37.24 -7.00
C GLY A 31 22.58 37.13 -7.40
N LEU A 32 22.99 35.97 -7.93
CA LEU A 32 24.35 35.76 -8.42
C LEU A 32 24.69 36.65 -9.64
N ALA A 33 23.79 36.72 -10.61
CA ALA A 33 24.01 37.55 -11.80
C ALA A 33 24.19 39.05 -11.46
N THR A 34 23.34 39.55 -10.57
CA THR A 34 23.46 40.93 -10.08
C THR A 34 24.71 41.15 -9.26
N TYR A 35 25.05 40.23 -8.36
CA TYR A 35 26.27 40.33 -7.53
C TYR A 35 27.54 40.35 -8.38
N PHE A 36 27.69 39.41 -9.33
CA PHE A 36 28.85 39.39 -10.23
C PHE A 36 28.91 40.60 -11.16
N ALA A 37 27.77 41.01 -11.70
CA ALA A 37 27.72 42.19 -12.59
C ALA A 37 28.16 43.45 -11.83
N HIS A 38 27.70 43.69 -10.59
CA HIS A 38 28.13 44.81 -9.77
C HIS A 38 29.63 44.77 -9.51
N GLY A 39 30.19 43.62 -9.12
CA GLY A 39 31.60 43.48 -8.81
C GLY A 39 32.50 43.80 -10.00
N VAL A 40 32.17 43.28 -11.21
CA VAL A 40 32.94 43.51 -12.43
C VAL A 40 32.86 44.98 -12.86
N PHE A 41 31.68 45.57 -12.84
CA PHE A 41 31.47 46.95 -13.26
C PHE A 41 32.08 47.96 -12.27
N ASP A 42 31.97 47.72 -10.96
CA ASP A 42 32.62 48.56 -9.92
C ASP A 42 34.16 48.55 -10.08
N GLN A 43 34.75 47.39 -10.44
CA GLN A 43 36.18 47.29 -10.68
C GLN A 43 36.61 48.05 -11.93
N TRP A 44 35.89 47.94 -13.05
CA TRP A 44 36.19 48.70 -14.25
C TRP A 44 36.04 50.22 -14.02
N LEU A 45 35.02 50.62 -13.28
CA LEU A 45 34.80 51.99 -12.92
C LEU A 45 35.97 52.55 -12.06
N LEU A 46 36.45 51.73 -11.15
CA LEU A 46 37.62 52.08 -10.33
C LEU A 46 38.90 52.19 -11.14
N ASP A 47 39.12 51.26 -12.07
CA ASP A 47 40.28 51.30 -12.96
C ASP A 47 40.27 52.57 -13.85
N SER A 48 39.10 52.92 -14.37
CA SER A 48 38.92 54.16 -15.11
C SER A 48 39.17 55.41 -14.27
N ALA A 49 38.64 55.42 -13.07
CA ALA A 49 38.83 56.52 -12.11
C ALA A 49 40.31 56.66 -11.64
N SER A 50 40.97 55.51 -11.39
CA SER A 50 42.39 55.52 -11.03
C SER A 50 43.28 56.02 -12.13
N THR A 51 42.95 55.68 -13.40
CA THR A 51 43.66 56.18 -14.57
C THR A 51 43.49 57.70 -14.69
N LEU A 52 42.30 58.24 -14.48
CA LEU A 52 42.05 59.68 -14.43
C LEU A 52 42.79 60.34 -13.29
N GLY A 53 42.77 59.72 -12.09
CA GLY A 53 43.51 60.19 -10.93
C GLY A 53 45.02 60.31 -11.15
N ALA A 54 45.62 59.34 -11.84
CA ALA A 54 47.05 59.34 -12.17
C ALA A 54 47.48 60.49 -13.12
N GLN A 55 46.55 61.11 -13.83
CA GLN A 55 46.80 62.25 -14.70
C GLN A 55 46.61 63.60 -14.01
N VAL A 56 46.23 63.62 -12.74
CA VAL A 56 46.14 64.83 -11.93
C VAL A 56 47.55 65.21 -11.52
N LYS A 57 48.08 66.34 -12.08
CA LYS A 57 49.39 66.87 -11.73
C LYS A 57 49.23 68.12 -10.87
N ALA A 58 49.98 68.16 -9.76
CA ALA A 58 50.09 69.34 -8.95
C ALA A 58 51.24 70.21 -9.48
N THR A 59 50.95 71.44 -9.89
CA THR A 59 51.94 72.46 -10.21
C THR A 59 51.90 73.52 -9.12
N PRO A 60 53.02 74.19 -8.77
CA PRO A 60 53.00 75.20 -7.72
C PRO A 60 51.96 76.29 -7.96
N GLY A 61 50.91 76.31 -7.12
CA GLY A 61 49.82 77.29 -7.18
C GLY A 61 48.59 76.88 -7.98
N GLU A 62 48.58 75.80 -8.78
CA GLU A 62 47.44 75.35 -9.56
C GLU A 62 47.45 73.86 -9.82
N MET A 63 46.36 73.20 -9.52
CA MET A 63 46.16 71.79 -9.93
C MET A 63 45.62 71.76 -11.36
N ARG A 64 46.28 71.00 -12.20
CA ARG A 64 45.85 70.77 -13.59
C ARG A 64 45.75 69.29 -13.89
N VAL A 65 44.73 68.92 -14.66
CA VAL A 65 44.59 67.57 -15.20
C VAL A 65 45.17 67.60 -16.64
N ASP A 66 46.27 66.83 -16.85
CA ASP A 66 46.94 66.75 -18.13
C ASP A 66 46.49 65.48 -18.85
N LEU A 67 45.26 65.56 -19.44
CA LEU A 67 44.71 64.46 -20.22
C LEU A 67 44.99 64.69 -21.72
N PRO A 68 45.72 63.75 -22.36
CA PRO A 68 45.85 63.76 -23.81
C PRO A 68 44.47 63.66 -24.47
N ARG A 69 44.27 64.33 -25.61
CA ARG A 69 43.00 64.25 -26.36
C ARG A 69 42.58 62.80 -26.67
N SER A 70 43.54 61.92 -26.96
CA SER A 70 43.30 60.48 -27.20
C SER A 70 42.71 59.75 -25.95
N ALA A 71 43.12 60.18 -24.75
CA ALA A 71 42.52 59.61 -23.54
C ALA A 71 41.10 60.14 -23.29
N LEU A 72 40.84 61.41 -23.57
CA LEU A 72 39.53 62.01 -23.52
C LEU A 72 38.53 61.31 -24.51
N GLU A 73 38.99 61.09 -25.77
CA GLU A 73 38.23 60.37 -26.76
C GLU A 73 37.90 58.94 -26.33
N MET A 74 38.80 58.27 -25.58
CA MET A 74 38.56 56.94 -25.06
C MET A 74 37.46 56.90 -23.99
N PHE A 75 37.33 57.96 -23.20
CA PHE A 75 36.25 58.12 -22.21
C PHE A 75 34.92 58.55 -22.85
N GLU A 76 34.96 59.28 -24.00
CA GLU A 76 33.76 59.78 -24.67
C GLU A 76 33.22 58.83 -25.71
N PHE A 77 34.01 57.87 -26.20
CA PHE A 77 33.66 56.98 -27.30
C PHE A 77 33.05 55.64 -26.89
N ASP A 78 32.26 55.64 -25.82
CA ASP A 78 31.45 54.46 -25.55
C ASP A 78 30.09 54.55 -26.23
N ALA A 79 29.83 53.62 -27.14
CA ALA A 79 28.59 53.62 -27.95
C ALA A 79 27.30 53.29 -27.13
N VAL A 80 27.43 52.71 -25.97
CA VAL A 80 26.30 52.20 -25.16
C VAL A 80 26.12 52.98 -23.86
N ASP A 81 27.22 53.22 -23.14
CA ASP A 81 27.24 53.92 -21.84
C ASP A 81 27.93 55.27 -21.96
N ARG A 82 27.48 56.22 -21.18
CA ARG A 82 28.13 57.55 -21.08
C ARG A 82 28.95 57.61 -19.81
N VAL A 83 30.17 58.03 -19.98
CA VAL A 83 31.09 58.25 -18.85
C VAL A 83 31.05 59.71 -18.48
N PHE A 84 30.85 60.00 -17.22
CA PHE A 84 30.93 61.32 -16.61
C PHE A 84 32.10 61.34 -15.66
N TYR A 85 32.86 62.44 -15.64
CA TYR A 85 33.99 62.60 -14.73
C TYR A 85 33.98 63.99 -14.17
N ASP A 86 34.41 64.10 -12.90
CA ASP A 86 34.54 65.36 -12.19
C ASP A 86 35.71 65.27 -11.18
N VAL A 87 36.59 66.26 -11.23
CA VAL A 87 37.72 66.41 -10.34
C VAL A 87 37.53 67.72 -9.59
N VAL A 88 37.28 67.62 -8.28
CA VAL A 88 36.99 68.77 -7.43
C VAL A 88 37.96 68.83 -6.27
N THR A 89 38.32 70.01 -5.77
CA THR A 89 39.03 70.15 -4.51
C THR A 89 38.11 69.80 -3.34
N VAL A 90 38.69 69.50 -2.20
CA VAL A 90 37.92 69.25 -0.97
C VAL A 90 37.03 70.44 -0.59
N ASN A 91 37.43 71.67 -1.01
CA ASN A 91 36.67 72.90 -0.78
C ASN A 91 35.56 73.10 -1.88
N GLY A 92 35.33 72.14 -2.78
CA GLY A 92 34.25 72.17 -3.77
C GLY A 92 34.58 72.95 -5.06
N ARG A 93 35.80 73.42 -5.26
CA ARG A 93 36.24 74.08 -6.51
C ARG A 93 36.50 73.00 -7.58
N ARG A 94 35.81 73.10 -8.70
CA ARG A 94 36.00 72.20 -9.83
C ARG A 94 37.30 72.55 -10.55
N ILE A 95 38.11 71.52 -10.82
CA ILE A 95 39.37 71.61 -11.54
C ILE A 95 39.12 71.14 -12.98
N PHE A 96 38.48 70.01 -13.16
CA PHE A 96 38.25 69.44 -14.47
C PHE A 96 36.98 68.55 -14.45
N GLY A 97 36.23 68.50 -15.53
CA GLY A 97 35.06 67.62 -15.61
C GLY A 97 34.10 67.97 -16.74
N ASN A 98 33.35 66.97 -17.19
CA ASN A 98 32.35 67.12 -18.23
C ASN A 98 30.90 67.27 -17.68
N ALA A 99 30.68 66.98 -16.42
CA ALA A 99 29.40 67.13 -15.76
C ALA A 99 29.55 67.45 -14.29
N SER A 100 28.51 68.08 -13.69
CA SER A 100 28.43 68.32 -12.24
C SER A 100 27.94 67.05 -11.60
N MET A 101 28.77 66.44 -10.77
CA MET A 101 28.44 65.24 -10.05
C MET A 101 27.63 65.60 -8.79
N PRO A 102 26.65 64.75 -8.41
CA PRO A 102 26.01 64.85 -7.13
C PRO A 102 27.09 64.71 -6.01
N VAL A 103 26.91 65.50 -4.96
CA VAL A 103 27.84 65.41 -3.81
C VAL A 103 27.80 64.00 -3.26
N ALA A 104 28.98 63.41 -3.01
CA ALA A 104 29.05 62.08 -2.44
C ALA A 104 28.27 62.01 -1.10
N PRO A 105 27.49 60.96 -0.84
CA PRO A 105 26.64 60.88 0.35
C PRO A 105 27.43 60.86 1.66
N THR A 106 28.68 60.55 1.59
CA THR A 106 29.64 60.58 2.72
C THR A 106 30.84 61.44 2.31
N VAL A 107 31.33 62.23 3.28
CA VAL A 107 32.62 62.92 3.07
C VAL A 107 33.65 61.83 2.72
N VAL A 108 34.23 61.96 1.51
CA VAL A 108 35.26 61.00 1.06
C VAL A 108 36.51 61.24 1.96
N GLU A 109 36.59 60.52 3.01
CA GLU A 109 37.73 60.50 3.95
C GLU A 109 38.93 59.83 3.26
N ARG A 110 40.15 60.02 3.81
CA ARG A 110 41.31 59.25 3.36
C ARG A 110 41.04 57.75 3.68
N GLY A 111 40.57 56.98 2.68
CA GLY A 111 40.16 55.61 2.83
C GLY A 111 39.90 54.93 1.45
N PRO A 112 39.34 53.72 1.47
CA PRO A 112 39.02 52.99 0.26
C PRO A 112 38.00 53.76 -0.62
N PRO A 113 37.98 53.53 -1.97
CA PRO A 113 37.04 54.12 -2.87
C PRO A 113 35.60 53.86 -2.46
N VAL A 114 34.75 54.87 -2.59
CA VAL A 114 33.31 54.78 -2.25
C VAL A 114 32.49 54.65 -3.52
N PHE A 115 31.64 53.63 -3.61
CA PHE A 115 30.75 53.42 -4.72
C PHE A 115 29.32 53.78 -4.32
N TYR A 116 28.59 54.52 -5.17
CA TYR A 116 27.20 54.88 -4.92
C TYR A 116 26.43 55.04 -6.24
N ASP A 117 25.11 54.88 -6.18
CA ASP A 117 24.24 55.10 -7.31
C ASP A 117 23.70 56.54 -7.28
N ALA A 118 23.66 57.17 -8.43
CA ALA A 118 23.19 58.53 -8.56
C ALA A 118 22.38 58.73 -9.91
N SER A 119 21.86 59.93 -10.09
CA SER A 119 21.20 60.29 -11.35
C SER A 119 21.84 61.56 -11.90
N ILE A 120 22.35 61.46 -13.13
CA ILE A 120 22.94 62.60 -13.87
C ILE A 120 22.11 62.80 -15.16
N GLN A 121 21.58 64.00 -15.35
CA GLN A 121 20.77 64.34 -16.54
C GLN A 121 19.57 63.34 -16.76
N GLY A 122 18.95 62.87 -15.66
CA GLY A 122 17.84 61.92 -15.74
C GLY A 122 18.22 60.49 -16.07
N ARG A 123 19.53 60.16 -16.04
CA ARG A 123 20.03 58.77 -16.27
C ARG A 123 20.61 58.20 -14.98
N ASN A 124 20.33 56.97 -14.70
CA ASN A 124 20.93 56.27 -13.59
C ASN A 124 22.39 55.99 -13.90
N VAL A 125 23.25 56.33 -12.97
CA VAL A 125 24.69 56.15 -13.07
C VAL A 125 25.23 55.50 -11.81
N ARG A 126 26.29 54.73 -11.95
CA ARG A 126 27.12 54.21 -10.87
C ARG A 126 28.35 55.14 -10.75
N VAL A 127 28.60 55.62 -9.57
CA VAL A 127 29.68 56.54 -9.29
C VAL A 127 30.72 55.89 -8.38
N VAL A 128 31.99 56.10 -8.69
CA VAL A 128 33.12 55.87 -7.78
C VAL A 128 33.73 57.21 -7.39
N ALA A 129 33.98 57.40 -6.12
CA ALA A 129 34.68 58.57 -5.62
C ALA A 129 35.81 58.16 -4.72
N PHE A 130 37.00 58.78 -4.89
CA PHE A 130 38.11 58.60 -4.00
C PHE A 130 38.91 59.88 -3.88
N ARG A 131 39.63 60.00 -2.78
CA ARG A 131 40.44 61.20 -2.45
C ARG A 131 41.90 60.93 -2.78
N LEU A 132 42.52 61.84 -3.52
CA LEU A 132 43.93 61.88 -3.77
C LEU A 132 44.57 63.00 -2.93
N SER A 133 45.63 62.61 -2.22
CA SER A 133 46.44 63.61 -1.51
C SER A 133 47.36 64.36 -2.45
N GLY A 134 47.42 65.68 -2.34
CA GLY A 134 48.29 66.49 -3.16
C GLY A 134 49.78 66.13 -3.07
N HIS A 135 50.18 65.40 -2.07
CA HIS A 135 51.55 64.89 -1.91
C HIS A 135 51.90 63.68 -2.75
N GLU A 136 50.87 62.89 -3.17
CA GLU A 136 51.06 61.71 -4.01
C GLU A 136 51.19 62.06 -5.52
N SER A 137 50.63 63.18 -5.89
CA SER A 137 50.68 63.69 -7.29
C SER A 137 52.04 64.18 -7.72
N THR A 138 52.97 64.47 -6.79
CA THR A 138 54.33 64.99 -7.04
C THR A 138 55.39 63.93 -7.17
N ARG A 139 55.06 62.67 -6.97
CA ARG A 139 56.04 61.55 -6.87
C ARG A 139 56.52 60.97 -8.19
N THR A 140 56.04 61.49 -9.32
CA THR A 140 56.46 61.03 -10.63
C THR A 140 57.39 62.05 -11.28
N GLY A 141 58.70 62.03 -10.94
CA GLY A 141 59.72 62.43 -11.88
C GLY A 141 60.76 63.48 -11.54
N ASP A 142 60.96 63.95 -10.35
CA ASP A 142 62.16 64.62 -10.03
C ASP A 142 62.44 64.71 -8.48
N GLY A 143 63.62 64.38 -8.07
CA GLY A 143 63.99 64.17 -6.65
C GLY A 143 64.11 65.45 -5.80
N SER A 144 63.30 66.44 -5.97
CA SER A 144 63.19 67.63 -5.18
C SER A 144 62.21 67.47 -4.03
N ALA A 145 62.66 67.85 -2.79
CA ALA A 145 61.84 67.75 -1.60
C ALA A 145 60.51 68.52 -1.73
N PRO A 146 59.42 68.01 -1.16
CA PRO A 146 58.12 68.66 -1.26
C PRO A 146 58.12 69.99 -0.52
N ASP A 147 57.88 71.11 -1.25
CA ASP A 147 57.60 72.39 -0.62
C ASP A 147 56.35 72.27 0.28
N ALA A 148 56.48 72.70 1.52
CA ALA A 148 55.50 72.61 2.60
C ALA A 148 54.28 73.49 2.44
N ASN A 149 54.03 74.04 1.27
CA ASN A 149 52.81 74.76 0.92
C ASN A 149 51.80 73.80 0.28
N ALA A 150 50.95 73.30 1.11
CA ALA A 150 49.86 72.38 0.94
C ALA A 150 49.25 72.41 -0.45
N SER A 151 49.53 71.40 -1.30
CA SER A 151 48.71 71.07 -2.42
C SER A 151 47.35 70.50 -1.85
N GLU A 152 46.28 71.19 -2.16
CA GLU A 152 44.94 70.89 -1.70
C GLU A 152 44.56 69.48 -2.14
N ASP A 153 44.02 68.64 -1.24
CA ASP A 153 43.54 67.30 -1.59
C ASP A 153 42.41 67.42 -2.64
N VAL A 154 42.35 66.48 -3.59
CA VAL A 154 41.32 66.43 -4.63
C VAL A 154 40.47 65.19 -4.53
N ILE A 155 39.24 65.31 -4.87
CA ILE A 155 38.27 64.21 -5.01
C ILE A 155 38.08 63.95 -6.52
N VAL A 156 38.42 62.73 -6.93
CA VAL A 156 38.17 62.24 -8.26
C VAL A 156 36.90 61.44 -8.25
N GLN A 157 35.97 61.79 -9.14
CA GLN A 157 34.70 61.13 -9.30
C GLN A 157 34.55 60.71 -10.76
N VAL A 158 34.21 59.42 -10.98
CA VAL A 158 33.89 58.92 -12.30
C VAL A 158 32.55 58.17 -12.18
N ALA A 159 31.69 58.42 -13.12
CA ALA A 159 30.39 57.79 -13.19
C ALA A 159 30.13 57.22 -14.59
N GLU A 160 29.51 56.12 -14.67
CA GLU A 160 29.09 55.46 -15.92
C GLU A 160 27.60 55.09 -15.85
N THR A 161 26.87 55.21 -16.96
CA THR A 161 25.47 54.74 -17.03
C THR A 161 25.43 53.22 -16.94
N THR A 162 24.32 52.66 -16.43
CA THR A 162 24.21 51.23 -16.09
C THR A 162 23.66 50.36 -17.21
N ASN A 163 23.56 50.89 -18.45
CA ASN A 163 22.89 50.15 -19.53
C ASN A 163 23.59 48.86 -19.93
N LYS A 164 24.93 48.80 -19.99
CA LYS A 164 25.71 47.60 -20.28
C LYS A 164 25.55 46.56 -19.17
N ARG A 165 25.58 47.02 -17.92
CA ARG A 165 25.36 46.17 -16.75
C ARG A 165 24.01 45.49 -16.82
N ASP A 166 22.93 46.25 -17.05
CA ASP A 166 21.57 45.74 -17.10
C ASP A 166 21.35 44.82 -18.30
N ALA A 167 21.96 45.14 -19.45
CA ALA A 167 21.96 44.26 -20.61
C ALA A 167 22.72 42.94 -20.35
N LEU A 168 23.86 43.00 -19.65
CA LEU A 168 24.61 41.80 -19.26
C LEU A 168 23.81 40.92 -18.32
N VAL A 169 23.21 41.49 -17.25
CA VAL A 169 22.36 40.76 -16.32
C VAL A 169 21.20 40.10 -17.10
N THR A 170 20.55 40.80 -17.98
CA THR A 170 19.45 40.28 -18.81
C THR A 170 19.93 39.13 -19.71
N LYS A 171 21.08 39.23 -20.35
CA LYS A 171 21.65 38.16 -21.17
C LYS A 171 21.99 36.92 -20.32
N ILE A 172 22.59 37.10 -19.12
CA ILE A 172 22.88 36.00 -18.22
C ILE A 172 21.59 35.31 -17.76
N LEU A 173 20.58 36.08 -17.37
CA LEU A 173 19.28 35.54 -16.97
C LEU A 173 18.63 34.74 -18.09
N LEU A 174 18.58 35.28 -19.31
CA LEU A 174 17.99 34.58 -20.44
C LEU A 174 18.74 33.29 -20.78
N SER A 175 20.08 33.35 -20.77
CA SER A 175 20.92 32.19 -21.09
C SER A 175 20.78 31.03 -20.10
N ILE A 176 20.41 31.30 -18.83
CA ILE A 176 20.23 30.30 -17.80
C ILE A 176 18.76 29.88 -17.65
N LEU A 177 17.84 30.86 -17.64
CA LEU A 177 16.42 30.58 -17.41
C LEU A 177 15.76 29.83 -18.57
N LEU A 178 16.18 30.14 -19.82
CA LEU A 178 15.55 29.52 -21.00
C LEU A 178 15.86 28.01 -21.09
N PRO A 179 17.09 27.51 -20.95
CA PRO A 179 17.37 26.08 -20.86
C PRO A 179 16.73 25.41 -19.60
N GLN A 180 16.71 26.13 -18.49
CA GLN A 180 16.11 25.64 -17.24
C GLN A 180 14.60 25.41 -17.39
N THR A 181 13.87 26.35 -17.99
CA THR A 181 12.43 26.20 -18.24
C THR A 181 12.14 25.10 -19.27
N LEU A 182 12.96 24.95 -20.30
CA LEU A 182 12.85 23.87 -21.28
C LEU A 182 13.05 22.49 -20.59
N LEU A 183 14.12 22.36 -19.80
CA LEU A 183 14.39 21.11 -19.07
C LEU A 183 13.24 20.73 -18.14
N MET A 184 12.67 21.73 -17.45
CA MET A 184 11.51 21.53 -16.62
C MET A 184 10.27 21.06 -17.37
N PHE A 185 10.01 21.68 -18.51
CA PHE A 185 8.89 21.27 -19.35
C PHE A 185 9.04 19.80 -19.78
N LEU A 186 10.24 19.41 -20.21
CA LEU A 186 10.54 18.03 -20.58
C LEU A 186 10.40 17.08 -19.39
N ALA A 187 10.88 17.47 -18.20
CA ALA A 187 10.73 16.68 -16.99
C ALA A 187 9.25 16.52 -16.59
N ALA A 188 8.46 17.59 -16.67
CA ALA A 188 7.02 17.54 -16.41
C ALA A 188 6.29 16.59 -17.38
N LEU A 189 6.66 16.65 -18.67
CA LEU A 189 6.12 15.77 -19.69
C LEU A 189 6.49 14.30 -19.42
N ALA A 190 7.74 14.03 -19.05
CA ALA A 190 8.20 12.69 -18.70
C ALA A 190 7.47 12.12 -17.48
N ILE A 191 7.30 12.93 -16.43
CA ILE A 191 6.54 12.55 -15.23
C ILE A 191 5.08 12.28 -15.58
N TRP A 192 4.45 13.14 -16.37
CA TRP A 192 3.07 12.95 -16.82
C TRP A 192 2.90 11.64 -17.58
N TYR A 193 3.83 11.35 -18.50
CA TYR A 193 3.85 10.11 -19.27
C TYR A 193 4.04 8.88 -18.36
N ALA A 194 5.04 8.91 -17.48
CA ALA A 194 5.34 7.80 -16.57
C ALA A 194 4.17 7.47 -15.63
N VAL A 195 3.56 8.50 -15.01
CA VAL A 195 2.40 8.33 -14.13
C VAL A 195 1.19 7.80 -14.92
N THR A 196 0.95 8.34 -16.12
CA THR A 196 -0.22 7.93 -16.92
C THR A 196 -0.06 6.49 -17.44
N SER A 197 1.14 6.10 -17.87
CA SER A 197 1.43 4.75 -18.36
C SER A 197 1.39 3.72 -17.21
N GLY A 198 1.95 4.05 -16.05
CA GLY A 198 1.90 3.17 -14.88
C GLY A 198 0.48 2.95 -14.35
N MET A 199 -0.36 3.97 -14.36
CA MET A 199 -1.77 3.86 -13.94
C MET A 199 -2.64 3.04 -14.89
N LYS A 200 -2.33 3.01 -16.19
CA LYS A 200 -3.06 2.20 -17.17
C LYS A 200 -3.04 0.71 -16.82
N SER A 201 -1.90 0.23 -16.35
CA SER A 201 -1.75 -1.17 -15.93
C SER A 201 -2.70 -1.53 -14.76
N LEU A 202 -2.91 -0.60 -13.81
CA LEU A 202 -3.84 -0.80 -12.70
C LEU A 202 -5.32 -0.78 -13.15
N ASP A 203 -5.67 0.13 -14.06
CA ASP A 203 -7.02 0.21 -14.63
C ASP A 203 -7.37 -1.06 -15.43
N ASP A 204 -6.42 -1.63 -16.17
CA ASP A 204 -6.60 -2.88 -16.90
C ASP A 204 -6.80 -4.07 -15.94
N ILE A 205 -6.06 -4.12 -14.84
CA ILE A 205 -6.23 -5.14 -13.79
C ILE A 205 -7.62 -5.00 -13.15
N ALA A 206 -8.02 -3.80 -12.78
CA ALA A 206 -9.34 -3.53 -12.19
C ALA A 206 -10.49 -3.91 -13.15
N ALA A 207 -10.35 -3.59 -14.44
CA ALA A 207 -11.33 -3.94 -15.46
C ALA A 207 -11.44 -5.46 -15.69
N ARG A 208 -10.34 -6.21 -15.58
CA ARG A 208 -10.37 -7.69 -15.66
C ARG A 208 -11.01 -8.32 -14.42
N LEU A 209 -10.69 -7.79 -13.23
CA LEU A 209 -11.31 -8.21 -11.98
C LEU A 209 -12.82 -8.03 -11.97
N THR A 210 -13.32 -6.90 -12.48
CA THR A 210 -14.78 -6.65 -12.55
C THR A 210 -15.48 -7.56 -13.56
N ARG A 211 -14.76 -8.11 -14.54
CA ARG A 211 -15.30 -9.08 -15.51
C ARG A 211 -15.06 -10.53 -15.10
N TYR A 212 -14.26 -10.75 -14.05
CA TYR A 212 -14.01 -12.10 -13.60
C TYR A 212 -15.31 -12.78 -13.16
N ALA A 213 -15.65 -13.85 -13.84
CA ALA A 213 -16.71 -14.75 -13.45
C ALA A 213 -16.07 -16.02 -12.87
N PRO A 214 -16.42 -16.42 -11.66
CA PRO A 214 -15.91 -17.67 -11.07
C PRO A 214 -16.23 -18.87 -11.98
N GLY A 215 -15.23 -19.72 -12.24
CA GLY A 215 -15.33 -20.83 -13.20
C GLY A 215 -15.05 -20.47 -14.66
N GLY A 216 -14.71 -19.22 -14.97
CA GLY A 216 -14.28 -18.78 -16.31
C GLY A 216 -12.86 -19.26 -16.64
N SER A 217 -12.60 -19.53 -17.92
CA SER A 217 -11.29 -20.02 -18.40
C SER A 217 -10.24 -18.91 -18.61
N GLU A 218 -10.58 -17.64 -18.35
CA GLU A 218 -9.62 -16.54 -18.53
C GLU A 218 -8.70 -16.43 -17.31
N PRO A 219 -7.38 -16.58 -17.50
CA PRO A 219 -6.45 -16.39 -16.40
C PRO A 219 -6.45 -14.92 -15.96
N LEU A 220 -6.58 -14.71 -14.65
CA LEU A 220 -6.20 -13.45 -14.03
C LEU A 220 -4.75 -13.12 -14.44
N VAL A 221 -4.54 -11.87 -14.85
CA VAL A 221 -3.26 -11.33 -15.36
C VAL A 221 -2.02 -12.04 -14.78
N GLU A 222 -1.15 -12.51 -15.66
CA GLU A 222 0.14 -13.09 -15.23
C GLU A 222 0.91 -12.05 -14.37
N PRO A 223 1.37 -12.43 -13.17
CA PRO A 223 2.05 -11.50 -12.25
C PRO A 223 3.29 -10.83 -12.87
N HIS A 224 3.91 -11.47 -13.87
CA HIS A 224 5.12 -10.97 -14.54
C HIS A 224 4.87 -9.79 -15.48
N ALA A 225 3.64 -9.51 -15.86
CA ALA A 225 3.28 -8.38 -16.72
C ALA A 225 3.04 -7.06 -15.94
N ALA A 226 3.06 -7.11 -14.61
CA ALA A 226 2.80 -5.96 -13.75
C ALA A 226 4.11 -5.42 -13.13
N PRO A 227 4.16 -4.10 -12.82
CA PRO A 227 5.25 -3.50 -12.06
C PRO A 227 5.54 -4.27 -10.76
N ILE A 228 6.80 -4.32 -10.35
CA ILE A 228 7.25 -5.12 -9.20
C ILE A 228 6.54 -4.73 -7.89
N GLU A 229 6.15 -3.47 -7.77
CA GLU A 229 5.42 -2.91 -6.62
C GLU A 229 3.97 -3.45 -6.52
N VAL A 230 3.40 -3.88 -7.63
CA VAL A 230 2.02 -4.39 -7.71
C VAL A 230 1.97 -5.92 -7.58
N GLN A 231 3.07 -6.61 -7.86
CA GLN A 231 3.14 -8.08 -7.83
C GLN A 231 2.72 -8.71 -6.48
N PRO A 232 3.10 -8.16 -5.29
CA PRO A 232 2.65 -8.72 -4.02
C PRO A 232 1.12 -8.67 -3.86
N LEU A 233 0.51 -7.56 -4.31
CA LEU A 233 -0.94 -7.38 -4.28
C LEU A 233 -1.64 -8.38 -5.21
N LEU A 234 -1.11 -8.57 -6.43
CA LEU A 234 -1.65 -9.54 -7.37
C LEU A 234 -1.56 -10.97 -6.83
N ARG A 235 -0.43 -11.34 -6.19
CA ARG A 235 -0.29 -12.65 -5.57
C ARG A 235 -1.31 -12.89 -4.45
N ALA A 236 -1.48 -11.90 -3.57
CA ALA A 236 -2.49 -11.98 -2.52
C ALA A 236 -3.91 -12.12 -3.10
N LEU A 237 -4.20 -11.40 -4.16
CA LEU A 237 -5.47 -11.44 -4.85
C LEU A 237 -5.73 -12.82 -5.50
N HIS A 238 -4.73 -13.41 -6.17
CA HIS A 238 -4.84 -14.76 -6.73
C HIS A 238 -5.21 -15.79 -5.66
N VAL A 239 -4.55 -15.75 -4.50
CA VAL A 239 -4.88 -16.64 -3.39
C VAL A 239 -6.33 -16.51 -2.95
N VAL A 240 -6.85 -15.28 -2.90
CA VAL A 240 -8.26 -15.04 -2.52
C VAL A 240 -9.22 -15.57 -3.60
N VAL A 241 -8.91 -15.30 -4.87
CA VAL A 241 -9.74 -15.75 -5.99
C VAL A 241 -9.73 -17.28 -6.10
N ASP A 242 -8.57 -17.92 -5.96
CA ASP A 242 -8.46 -19.39 -5.98
C ASP A 242 -9.29 -20.03 -4.86
N ARG A 243 -9.25 -19.45 -3.65
CA ARG A 243 -10.09 -19.89 -2.52
C ARG A 243 -11.59 -19.73 -2.81
N LEU A 244 -11.96 -18.61 -3.44
CA LEU A 244 -13.36 -18.36 -3.81
C LEU A 244 -13.85 -19.37 -4.85
N ASP A 245 -13.02 -19.67 -5.84
CA ASP A 245 -13.30 -20.64 -6.91
C ASP A 245 -13.43 -22.07 -6.35
N GLU A 246 -12.53 -22.45 -5.44
CA GLU A 246 -12.61 -23.73 -4.73
C GLU A 246 -13.88 -23.85 -3.88
N ALA A 247 -14.22 -22.80 -3.12
CA ALA A 247 -15.43 -22.75 -2.31
C ALA A 247 -16.69 -22.89 -3.20
N GLN A 248 -16.74 -22.17 -4.32
CA GLN A 248 -17.86 -22.22 -5.24
C GLN A 248 -18.00 -23.60 -5.92
N LYS A 249 -16.88 -24.18 -6.38
CA LYS A 249 -16.89 -25.55 -6.94
C LYS A 249 -17.33 -26.60 -5.91
N SER A 250 -16.94 -26.43 -4.66
CA SER A 250 -17.40 -27.28 -3.56
C SER A 250 -18.90 -27.13 -3.33
N GLN A 251 -19.41 -25.90 -3.28
CA GLN A 251 -20.83 -25.61 -3.12
C GLN A 251 -21.66 -26.16 -4.30
N GLN A 252 -21.19 -25.99 -5.53
CA GLN A 252 -21.89 -26.52 -6.70
C GLN A 252 -21.95 -28.05 -6.69
N ARG A 253 -20.84 -28.72 -6.35
CA ARG A 253 -20.81 -30.19 -6.17
C ARG A 253 -21.75 -30.64 -5.07
N PHE A 254 -21.81 -29.92 -3.95
CA PHE A 254 -22.74 -30.18 -2.86
C PHE A 254 -24.21 -30.13 -3.31
N ILE A 255 -24.60 -29.03 -3.97
CA ILE A 255 -25.98 -28.86 -4.47
C ILE A 255 -26.37 -29.97 -5.49
N THR A 256 -25.45 -30.28 -6.40
CA THR A 256 -25.67 -31.32 -7.41
C THR A 256 -25.86 -32.69 -6.76
N ASN A 257 -24.96 -33.06 -5.84
CA ASN A 257 -25.03 -34.35 -5.16
C ASN A 257 -26.23 -34.43 -4.23
N ALA A 258 -26.56 -33.39 -3.47
CA ALA A 258 -27.77 -33.33 -2.63
C ALA A 258 -29.03 -33.54 -3.45
N SER A 259 -29.12 -32.88 -4.61
CA SER A 259 -30.24 -33.02 -5.54
C SER A 259 -30.39 -34.44 -6.06
N HIS A 260 -29.30 -35.10 -6.44
CA HIS A 260 -29.32 -36.50 -6.87
C HIS A 260 -29.70 -37.45 -5.73
N GLN A 261 -29.17 -37.25 -4.52
CA GLN A 261 -29.46 -38.09 -3.36
C GLN A 261 -30.92 -37.95 -2.85
N LEU A 262 -31.52 -36.80 -3.05
CA LEU A 262 -32.97 -36.59 -2.73
C LEU A 262 -33.88 -37.14 -3.83
N ARG A 263 -33.52 -37.05 -5.09
CA ARG A 263 -34.38 -37.51 -6.23
C ARG A 263 -34.62 -39.00 -6.18
N THR A 264 -33.61 -39.82 -5.87
CA THR A 264 -33.70 -41.27 -5.86
C THR A 264 -34.74 -41.79 -4.84
N PRO A 265 -34.69 -41.43 -3.53
CA PRO A 265 -35.69 -41.90 -2.57
C PRO A 265 -37.08 -41.30 -2.83
N LEU A 266 -37.19 -40.07 -3.39
CA LEU A 266 -38.44 -39.49 -3.78
C LEU A 266 -39.13 -40.30 -4.91
N ALA A 267 -38.39 -40.71 -5.93
CA ALA A 267 -38.91 -41.56 -7.00
C ALA A 267 -39.32 -42.95 -6.46
N ALA A 268 -38.51 -43.53 -5.57
CA ALA A 268 -38.84 -44.80 -4.91
C ALA A 268 -40.12 -44.67 -4.06
N LEU A 269 -40.25 -43.58 -3.30
CA LEU A 269 -41.44 -43.28 -2.49
C LEU A 269 -42.69 -43.18 -3.36
N GLN A 270 -42.62 -42.50 -4.51
CA GLN A 270 -43.75 -42.39 -5.44
C GLN A 270 -44.19 -43.74 -5.95
N VAL A 271 -43.24 -44.58 -6.41
CA VAL A 271 -43.54 -45.92 -6.92
C VAL A 271 -44.14 -46.81 -5.81
N GLN A 272 -43.61 -46.76 -4.59
CA GLN A 272 -44.12 -47.52 -3.45
C GLN A 272 -45.54 -47.07 -3.06
N ALA A 273 -45.80 -45.76 -3.04
CA ALA A 273 -47.11 -45.20 -2.75
C ALA A 273 -48.14 -45.60 -3.82
N GLU A 274 -47.79 -45.54 -5.11
CA GLU A 274 -48.64 -45.97 -6.21
C GLU A 274 -48.92 -47.49 -6.13
N ARG A 275 -47.95 -48.29 -5.74
CA ARG A 275 -48.14 -49.75 -5.52
C ARG A 275 -49.03 -50.00 -4.35
N ALA A 276 -48.88 -49.33 -3.21
CA ALA A 276 -49.73 -49.45 -2.04
C ALA A 276 -51.20 -49.13 -2.39
N LEU A 277 -51.44 -48.06 -3.16
CA LEU A 277 -52.78 -47.65 -3.59
C LEU A 277 -53.50 -48.71 -4.48
N ARG A 278 -52.72 -49.55 -5.19
CA ARG A 278 -53.25 -50.54 -6.14
C ARG A 278 -53.31 -51.97 -5.53
N GLU A 279 -52.75 -52.17 -4.36
CA GLU A 279 -52.68 -53.50 -3.71
C GLU A 279 -54.03 -53.87 -3.07
N PRO A 280 -54.73 -54.91 -3.54
CA PRO A 280 -56.05 -55.31 -3.03
C PRO A 280 -55.92 -56.20 -1.79
N ASP A 281 -54.80 -56.88 -1.57
CA ASP A 281 -54.56 -57.76 -0.43
C ASP A 281 -54.27 -56.96 0.80
N PRO A 282 -55.03 -57.06 1.88
CA PRO A 282 -54.80 -56.26 3.09
C PRO A 282 -53.42 -56.45 3.73
N VAL A 283 -52.85 -57.66 3.68
CA VAL A 283 -51.55 -57.95 4.26
C VAL A 283 -50.45 -57.27 3.46
N LYS A 284 -50.49 -57.45 2.12
CA LYS A 284 -49.52 -56.80 1.23
C LYS A 284 -49.67 -55.29 1.17
N HIS A 285 -50.92 -54.79 1.36
CA HIS A 285 -51.16 -53.35 1.47
C HIS A 285 -50.46 -52.77 2.71
N SER A 286 -50.56 -53.48 3.87
CA SER A 286 -49.85 -53.08 5.09
C SER A 286 -48.33 -53.09 4.90
N GLU A 287 -47.78 -54.15 4.28
CA GLU A 287 -46.35 -54.24 3.97
C GLU A 287 -45.89 -53.11 3.05
N ALA A 288 -46.72 -52.76 2.03
CA ALA A 288 -46.41 -51.64 1.14
C ALA A 288 -46.41 -50.29 1.87
N LEU A 289 -47.36 -50.05 2.78
CA LEU A 289 -47.38 -48.87 3.65
C LEU A 289 -46.18 -48.78 4.60
N GLU A 290 -45.77 -49.89 5.19
CA GLU A 290 -44.55 -49.93 5.99
C GLU A 290 -43.32 -49.59 5.19
N SER A 291 -43.21 -50.06 3.93
CA SER A 291 -42.12 -49.70 3.03
C SER A 291 -42.12 -48.19 2.69
N VAL A 292 -43.31 -47.59 2.48
CA VAL A 292 -43.46 -46.14 2.30
C VAL A 292 -42.99 -45.38 3.53
N LEU A 293 -43.40 -45.77 4.75
CA LEU A 293 -42.98 -45.15 6.01
C LEU A 293 -41.48 -45.25 6.22
N LYS A 294 -40.88 -46.40 5.92
CA LYS A 294 -39.44 -46.61 5.99
C LYS A 294 -38.66 -45.69 5.03
N THR A 295 -39.16 -45.57 3.80
CA THR A 295 -38.53 -44.68 2.81
C THR A 295 -38.68 -43.20 3.20
N MET A 296 -39.82 -42.81 3.76
CA MET A 296 -40.07 -41.47 4.28
C MET A 296 -39.15 -41.12 5.47
N SER A 297 -38.95 -42.06 6.36
CA SER A 297 -38.01 -41.88 7.49
C SER A 297 -36.58 -41.68 7.01
N ARG A 298 -36.14 -42.44 6.00
CA ARG A 298 -34.81 -42.27 5.36
C ARG A 298 -34.67 -40.89 4.69
N LEU A 299 -35.68 -40.42 3.97
CA LEU A 299 -35.70 -39.11 3.34
C LEU A 299 -35.59 -37.98 4.38
N ARG A 300 -36.35 -38.11 5.50
CA ARG A 300 -36.29 -37.15 6.60
C ARG A 300 -34.87 -37.12 7.22
N HIS A 301 -34.26 -38.30 7.45
CA HIS A 301 -32.90 -38.39 7.96
C HIS A 301 -31.88 -37.71 7.02
N LEU A 302 -31.95 -37.98 5.72
CA LEU A 302 -31.09 -37.34 4.72
C LEU A 302 -31.28 -35.81 4.68
N ALA A 303 -32.54 -35.33 4.70
CA ALA A 303 -32.79 -33.88 4.75
C ALA A 303 -32.20 -33.23 5.99
N ASN A 304 -32.31 -33.87 7.17
CA ASN A 304 -31.72 -33.38 8.40
C ASN A 304 -30.18 -33.36 8.31
N GLN A 305 -29.55 -34.36 7.70
CA GLN A 305 -28.10 -34.38 7.48
C GLN A 305 -27.64 -33.24 6.57
N ILE A 306 -28.35 -32.95 5.48
CA ILE A 306 -28.07 -31.83 4.59
C ILE A 306 -28.20 -30.49 5.32
N LEU A 307 -29.25 -30.32 6.14
CA LEU A 307 -29.46 -29.11 6.94
C LEU A 307 -28.38 -28.94 8.01
N MET A 308 -27.98 -30.03 8.68
CA MET A 308 -26.89 -29.98 9.65
C MET A 308 -25.57 -29.61 9.02
N LEU A 309 -25.25 -30.15 7.85
CA LEU A 309 -24.04 -29.80 7.11
C LEU A 309 -24.03 -28.33 6.72
N ALA A 310 -25.17 -27.79 6.25
CA ALA A 310 -25.32 -26.37 5.91
C ALA A 310 -25.17 -25.47 7.16
N ARG A 311 -25.63 -25.90 8.34
CA ARG A 311 -25.44 -25.16 9.60
C ARG A 311 -24.02 -25.24 10.15
N ALA A 312 -23.31 -26.33 9.92
CA ALA A 312 -21.94 -26.53 10.37
C ALA A 312 -20.92 -25.71 9.55
N GLU A 313 -21.28 -25.25 8.33
CA GLU A 313 -20.40 -24.40 7.52
C GLU A 313 -20.11 -23.05 8.20
N PRO A 314 -18.80 -22.67 8.39
CA PRO A 314 -18.43 -21.44 9.09
C PRO A 314 -18.98 -20.16 8.43
N VAL A 315 -19.17 -20.17 7.10
CA VAL A 315 -19.64 -19.02 6.32
C VAL A 315 -21.13 -18.77 6.50
N ALA A 316 -21.91 -19.82 6.78
CA ALA A 316 -23.38 -19.73 6.85
C ALA A 316 -23.88 -19.10 8.15
N ASN A 317 -23.11 -19.18 9.25
CA ASN A 317 -23.55 -18.67 10.55
C ASN A 317 -22.38 -18.23 11.45
N PRO A 318 -21.82 -17.02 11.21
CA PRO A 318 -20.71 -16.51 12.00
C PRO A 318 -21.10 -16.17 13.47
N THR A 319 -22.39 -16.08 13.78
CA THR A 319 -22.95 -15.65 15.08
C THR A 319 -23.49 -16.77 15.95
N LEU A 320 -23.21 -18.05 15.64
CA LEU A 320 -23.56 -19.15 16.57
C LEU A 320 -22.86 -18.94 17.91
N ALA A 321 -23.65 -18.71 18.95
CA ALA A 321 -23.15 -18.49 20.30
C ALA A 321 -22.64 -19.83 20.87
N LEU A 322 -21.35 -20.03 20.79
CA LEU A 322 -20.68 -21.11 21.50
C LEU A 322 -20.80 -20.84 23.01
N ARG A 323 -21.20 -21.84 23.76
CA ARG A 323 -21.39 -21.73 25.20
C ARG A 323 -20.73 -22.93 25.94
N PRO A 324 -20.44 -22.83 27.23
CA PRO A 324 -19.99 -23.98 28.01
C PRO A 324 -21.05 -25.09 27.97
N VAL A 325 -20.63 -26.30 27.66
CA VAL A 325 -21.49 -27.50 27.54
C VAL A 325 -20.74 -28.68 28.10
N ASP A 326 -21.44 -29.51 28.87
CA ASP A 326 -20.90 -30.77 29.37
C ASP A 326 -21.03 -31.87 28.29
N LEU A 327 -19.89 -32.23 27.69
CA LEU A 327 -19.80 -33.24 26.65
C LEU A 327 -20.20 -34.64 27.16
N ALA A 328 -19.98 -34.95 28.44
CA ALA A 328 -20.38 -36.24 29.01
C ALA A 328 -21.91 -36.41 29.02
N THR A 329 -22.62 -35.35 29.37
CA THR A 329 -24.09 -35.34 29.33
C THR A 329 -24.62 -35.55 27.89
N ILE A 330 -24.02 -34.89 26.90
CA ILE A 330 -24.40 -35.08 25.50
C ILE A 330 -24.11 -36.51 25.04
N ALA A 331 -22.90 -37.03 25.32
CA ALA A 331 -22.49 -38.37 24.90
C ALA A 331 -23.43 -39.44 25.43
N ARG A 332 -23.80 -39.37 26.70
CA ARG A 332 -24.74 -40.31 27.30
C ARG A 332 -26.17 -40.18 26.76
N SER A 333 -26.65 -38.97 26.58
CA SER A 333 -27.98 -38.74 26.03
C SER A 333 -28.12 -39.31 24.61
N GLU A 334 -27.09 -39.14 23.75
CA GLU A 334 -27.07 -39.71 22.43
C GLU A 334 -26.99 -41.25 22.49
N LEU A 335 -26.15 -41.83 23.37
CA LEU A 335 -26.07 -43.26 23.52
C LEU A 335 -27.41 -43.87 23.90
N GLU A 336 -28.17 -43.26 24.85
CA GLU A 336 -29.52 -43.67 25.23
C GLU A 336 -30.48 -43.67 24.04
N GLN A 337 -30.40 -42.67 23.14
CA GLN A 337 -31.27 -42.62 21.97
C GLN A 337 -30.95 -43.71 20.93
N TRP A 338 -29.70 -44.18 20.86
CA TRP A 338 -29.29 -45.20 19.90
C TRP A 338 -29.34 -46.62 20.46
N MET A 339 -29.63 -46.81 21.75
CA MET A 339 -29.67 -48.10 22.41
C MET A 339 -30.64 -49.10 21.76
N ASP A 340 -31.88 -48.65 21.45
CA ASP A 340 -32.90 -49.52 20.82
C ASP A 340 -32.47 -49.97 19.42
N ALA A 341 -31.77 -49.09 18.67
CA ALA A 341 -31.26 -49.40 17.36
C ALA A 341 -30.11 -50.41 17.40
N ALA A 342 -29.19 -50.27 18.38
CA ALA A 342 -28.13 -51.23 18.61
C ALA A 342 -28.66 -52.60 19.01
N ILE A 343 -29.58 -52.67 19.96
CA ILE A 343 -30.23 -53.93 20.43
C ILE A 343 -30.91 -54.62 19.26
N ALA A 344 -31.59 -53.87 18.38
CA ALA A 344 -32.28 -54.46 17.21
C ALA A 344 -31.30 -55.12 16.19
N GLN A 345 -29.99 -54.73 16.23
CA GLN A 345 -28.94 -55.34 15.41
C GLN A 345 -28.17 -56.45 16.16
N GLY A 346 -28.35 -56.57 17.46
CA GLY A 346 -27.63 -57.51 18.33
C GLY A 346 -26.33 -56.89 18.86
N ASP A 347 -26.08 -55.59 18.63
CA ASP A 347 -24.85 -54.93 18.98
C ASP A 347 -24.74 -54.63 20.47
N ASP A 348 -23.51 -54.71 21.01
CA ASP A 348 -23.16 -54.34 22.39
C ASP A 348 -22.66 -52.89 22.40
N LEU A 349 -23.56 -51.94 22.75
CA LEU A 349 -23.25 -50.52 22.79
C LEU A 349 -22.95 -50.07 24.22
N GLY A 350 -21.69 -49.72 24.49
CA GLY A 350 -21.18 -49.32 25.80
C GLY A 350 -20.68 -47.88 25.89
N TYR A 351 -20.67 -47.36 27.12
CA TYR A 351 -20.06 -46.07 27.46
C TYR A 351 -18.90 -46.27 28.46
N ASP A 352 -17.76 -45.64 28.14
CA ASP A 352 -16.59 -45.65 29.00
C ASP A 352 -16.11 -44.19 29.21
N GLY A 353 -16.32 -43.65 30.39
CA GLY A 353 -15.94 -42.28 30.72
C GLY A 353 -16.66 -41.70 31.93
N PRO A 354 -16.36 -40.44 32.27
CA PRO A 354 -17.01 -39.75 33.38
C PRO A 354 -18.49 -39.51 33.08
N SER A 355 -19.31 -39.57 34.14
CA SER A 355 -20.76 -39.36 34.01
C SER A 355 -21.14 -37.89 33.74
N ASN A 356 -20.27 -36.94 34.10
CA ASN A 356 -20.43 -35.49 33.92
C ASN A 356 -19.09 -34.77 34.10
N GLY A 357 -19.07 -33.45 33.86
CA GLY A 357 -17.95 -32.59 34.22
C GLY A 357 -16.87 -32.46 33.14
N VAL A 358 -17.14 -32.86 31.91
CA VAL A 358 -16.24 -32.62 30.78
C VAL A 358 -16.73 -31.38 30.01
N GLU A 359 -16.34 -30.19 30.49
CA GLU A 359 -16.78 -28.93 29.91
C GLU A 359 -15.99 -28.58 28.64
N ILE A 360 -16.69 -28.28 27.56
CA ILE A 360 -16.17 -27.72 26.33
C ILE A 360 -16.97 -26.49 25.92
N VAL A 361 -16.40 -25.63 25.08
CA VAL A 361 -17.12 -24.49 24.49
C VAL A 361 -17.69 -24.93 23.14
N GLY A 362 -19.02 -25.00 23.06
CA GLY A 362 -19.66 -25.53 21.87
C GLY A 362 -21.13 -25.18 21.75
N GLU A 363 -21.70 -25.59 20.62
CA GLU A 363 -23.12 -25.48 20.31
C GLU A 363 -23.77 -26.84 20.54
N PRO A 364 -24.70 -26.98 21.52
CA PRO A 364 -25.23 -28.28 21.94
C PRO A 364 -25.85 -29.10 20.81
N GLN A 365 -26.63 -28.46 19.90
CA GLN A 365 -27.31 -29.20 18.83
C GLN A 365 -26.30 -29.77 17.82
N LEU A 366 -25.21 -29.06 17.52
CA LEU A 366 -24.17 -29.60 16.67
C LEU A 366 -23.37 -30.70 17.34
N LEU A 367 -23.10 -30.58 18.67
CA LEU A 367 -22.42 -31.63 19.42
C LEU A 367 -23.27 -32.90 19.53
N HIS A 368 -24.58 -32.79 19.76
CA HIS A 368 -25.50 -33.92 19.65
C HIS A 368 -25.44 -34.57 18.27
N ALA A 369 -25.46 -33.77 17.22
CA ALA A 369 -25.36 -34.27 15.85
C ALA A 369 -24.00 -34.96 15.58
N LEU A 370 -22.89 -34.42 16.14
CA LEU A 370 -21.57 -35.03 16.04
C LEU A 370 -21.57 -36.45 16.61
N VAL A 371 -21.96 -36.57 17.90
CA VAL A 371 -22.00 -37.86 18.60
C VAL A 371 -22.97 -38.82 17.90
N GLY A 372 -24.18 -38.39 17.59
CA GLY A 372 -25.18 -39.19 16.89
C GLY A 372 -24.72 -39.70 15.53
N ASN A 373 -24.02 -38.89 14.72
CA ASN A 373 -23.47 -39.33 13.43
C ASN A 373 -22.34 -40.37 13.61
N LEU A 374 -21.50 -40.25 14.63
CA LEU A 374 -20.44 -41.22 14.90
C LEU A 374 -21.02 -42.56 15.37
N VAL A 375 -22.00 -42.54 16.29
CA VAL A 375 -22.69 -43.74 16.80
C VAL A 375 -23.51 -44.42 15.71
N ASP A 376 -24.32 -43.65 14.93
CA ASP A 376 -25.08 -44.20 13.79
C ASP A 376 -24.15 -44.86 12.75
N ASN A 377 -22.99 -44.24 12.50
CA ASN A 377 -22.01 -44.80 11.59
C ASN A 377 -21.45 -46.12 12.09
N ALA A 378 -21.10 -46.22 13.39
CA ALA A 378 -20.64 -47.47 14.01
C ALA A 378 -21.71 -48.58 13.89
N ILE A 379 -22.97 -48.32 14.34
CA ILE A 379 -24.07 -49.28 14.28
C ILE A 379 -24.31 -49.78 12.82
N ARG A 380 -24.22 -48.91 11.83
CA ARG A 380 -24.48 -49.29 10.42
C ARG A 380 -23.37 -50.10 9.78
N TYR A 381 -22.12 -49.85 10.14
CA TYR A 381 -20.96 -50.37 9.40
C TYR A 381 -20.14 -51.40 10.18
N ALA A 382 -20.30 -51.53 11.48
CA ALA A 382 -19.60 -52.56 12.28
C ALA A 382 -20.05 -53.97 11.91
N GLY A 383 -21.30 -54.13 11.54
CA GLY A 383 -21.89 -55.44 11.23
C GLY A 383 -22.92 -55.84 12.26
N ARG A 384 -23.32 -57.13 12.31
CA ARG A 384 -24.23 -57.65 13.36
C ARG A 384 -23.39 -58.17 14.52
N ASP A 385 -23.98 -58.10 15.72
CA ASP A 385 -23.38 -58.59 16.95
C ASP A 385 -22.03 -57.91 17.26
N ALA A 386 -21.89 -56.64 16.79
CA ALA A 386 -20.66 -55.88 16.98
C ALA A 386 -20.56 -55.26 18.36
N ARG A 387 -19.33 -55.00 18.80
CA ARG A 387 -19.08 -54.22 20.00
C ARG A 387 -18.75 -52.79 19.61
N ILE A 388 -19.52 -51.86 20.13
CA ILE A 388 -19.36 -50.43 19.90
C ILE A 388 -19.15 -49.73 21.24
N THR A 389 -18.05 -49.00 21.39
CA THR A 389 -17.72 -48.27 22.60
C THR A 389 -17.59 -46.78 22.34
N LEU A 390 -18.38 -46.00 23.06
CA LEU A 390 -18.26 -44.55 23.13
C LEU A 390 -17.44 -44.20 24.36
N SER A 391 -16.22 -43.74 24.16
CA SER A 391 -15.32 -43.34 25.25
C SER A 391 -15.15 -41.84 25.32
N LEU A 392 -15.06 -41.31 26.55
CA LEU A 392 -14.81 -39.89 26.81
C LEU A 392 -13.64 -39.72 27.77
N VAL A 393 -12.57 -39.07 27.34
CA VAL A 393 -11.37 -38.76 28.13
C VAL A 393 -11.38 -37.25 28.42
N ALA A 394 -11.19 -36.88 29.70
CA ALA A 394 -11.21 -35.47 30.11
C ALA A 394 -9.82 -34.81 30.10
N ASP A 395 -8.76 -35.50 30.41
CA ASP A 395 -7.38 -34.98 30.52
C ASP A 395 -6.41 -35.72 29.58
N PRO A 396 -5.39 -35.08 29.01
CA PRO A 396 -5.07 -33.62 29.11
C PRO A 396 -6.00 -32.70 28.32
N ASP A 397 -6.60 -33.19 27.24
CA ASP A 397 -7.57 -32.47 26.41
C ASP A 397 -8.85 -33.30 26.27
N PRO A 398 -10.05 -32.71 26.34
CA PRO A 398 -11.30 -33.45 26.16
C PRO A 398 -11.31 -34.19 24.82
N MET A 399 -11.47 -35.49 24.84
CA MET A 399 -11.44 -36.34 23.66
C MET A 399 -12.60 -37.31 23.67
N LEU A 400 -13.46 -37.24 22.67
CA LEU A 400 -14.52 -38.20 22.39
C LEU A 400 -14.01 -39.25 21.42
N VAL A 401 -14.24 -40.48 21.70
CA VAL A 401 -13.82 -41.63 20.88
C VAL A 401 -15.00 -42.54 20.66
N VAL A 402 -15.28 -42.90 19.38
CA VAL A 402 -16.22 -43.97 19.04
C VAL A 402 -15.40 -45.07 18.36
N GLU A 403 -15.50 -46.25 18.90
CA GLU A 403 -14.75 -47.41 18.45
C GLU A 403 -15.66 -48.60 18.22
N ASP A 404 -15.47 -49.29 17.08
CA ASP A 404 -16.18 -50.55 16.74
C ASP A 404 -15.19 -51.64 16.38
N ASP A 405 -15.62 -52.90 16.46
CA ASP A 405 -14.85 -54.08 16.06
C ASP A 405 -15.21 -54.63 14.66
N GLY A 406 -15.81 -53.78 13.83
CA GLY A 406 -16.22 -54.10 12.47
C GLY A 406 -15.08 -54.29 11.48
N PRO A 407 -15.37 -54.19 10.16
CA PRO A 407 -14.38 -54.41 9.12
C PRO A 407 -13.33 -53.28 9.00
N GLY A 408 -13.56 -52.12 9.62
CA GLY A 408 -12.68 -50.97 9.58
C GLY A 408 -12.54 -50.30 8.21
N ILE A 409 -11.61 -49.31 8.13
CA ILE A 409 -11.31 -48.55 6.93
C ILE A 409 -9.82 -48.67 6.61
N PRO A 410 -9.44 -49.07 5.36
CA PRO A 410 -8.04 -49.12 4.95
C PRO A 410 -7.39 -47.73 5.06
N PRO A 411 -6.10 -47.64 5.42
CA PRO A 411 -5.41 -46.37 5.59
C PRO A 411 -5.49 -45.43 4.36
N ALA A 412 -5.46 -46.00 3.15
CA ALA A 412 -5.55 -45.26 1.89
C ALA A 412 -6.92 -44.55 1.68
N GLU A 413 -7.98 -45.03 2.33
CA GLU A 413 -9.35 -44.50 2.18
C GLU A 413 -9.76 -43.59 3.34
N ARG A 414 -8.98 -43.51 4.45
CA ARG A 414 -9.36 -42.75 5.65
C ARG A 414 -9.58 -41.26 5.39
N THR A 415 -8.83 -40.67 4.47
CA THR A 415 -9.03 -39.28 4.08
C THR A 415 -10.27 -39.11 3.19
N LEU A 416 -10.50 -40.08 2.31
CA LEU A 416 -11.61 -40.05 1.35
C LEU A 416 -12.97 -40.21 2.02
N VAL A 417 -13.08 -41.03 3.08
CA VAL A 417 -14.34 -41.24 3.81
C VAL A 417 -14.82 -40.01 4.58
N LEU A 418 -13.93 -39.02 4.74
CA LEU A 418 -14.29 -37.71 5.28
C LEU A 418 -14.81 -36.73 4.23
N GLU A 419 -14.75 -37.09 2.93
CA GLU A 419 -15.30 -36.27 1.88
C GLU A 419 -16.84 -36.44 1.80
N ARG A 420 -17.52 -35.37 1.43
CA ARG A 420 -18.99 -35.34 1.31
C ARG A 420 -19.47 -36.28 0.23
N PHE A 421 -20.45 -37.16 0.55
CA PHE A 421 -21.06 -38.15 -0.34
C PHE A 421 -20.10 -39.27 -0.77
N TYR A 422 -18.92 -39.38 -0.22
CA TYR A 422 -18.03 -40.50 -0.50
C TYR A 422 -18.55 -41.78 0.18
N ARG A 423 -18.59 -42.87 -0.58
CA ARG A 423 -18.94 -44.22 -0.11
C ARG A 423 -17.97 -45.23 -0.69
N ARG A 424 -17.54 -46.15 0.15
CA ARG A 424 -16.72 -47.30 -0.31
C ARG A 424 -17.60 -48.20 -1.18
N ALA A 425 -17.05 -48.70 -2.29
CA ALA A 425 -17.77 -49.59 -3.22
C ALA A 425 -18.27 -50.88 -2.56
N GLN A 426 -17.64 -51.32 -1.46
CA GLN A 426 -17.92 -52.55 -0.75
C GLN A 426 -18.66 -52.32 0.58
N SER A 427 -19.11 -51.13 0.91
CA SER A 427 -19.82 -50.84 2.17
C SER A 427 -21.18 -51.53 2.17
N PRO A 428 -21.49 -52.33 3.18
CA PRO A 428 -22.81 -52.90 3.35
C PRO A 428 -23.84 -51.80 3.68
N GLY A 429 -25.09 -51.96 3.20
CA GLY A 429 -26.19 -51.08 3.57
C GLY A 429 -26.35 -49.81 2.70
N GLU A 430 -27.44 -49.09 2.96
CA GLU A 430 -27.79 -47.83 2.32
C GLU A 430 -27.38 -46.67 3.21
N GLY A 431 -26.36 -45.90 2.81
CA GLY A 431 -25.89 -44.69 3.55
C GLY A 431 -25.77 -43.48 2.59
N SER A 432 -25.87 -42.29 3.14
CA SER A 432 -25.76 -41.02 2.39
C SER A 432 -24.28 -40.64 2.07
N GLY A 433 -23.29 -41.20 2.79
CA GLY A 433 -21.90 -40.77 2.76
C GLY A 433 -21.69 -39.37 3.37
N LEU A 434 -22.61 -38.91 4.23
CA LEU A 434 -22.54 -37.61 4.89
C LEU A 434 -22.11 -37.67 6.36
N GLY A 435 -22.29 -38.79 7.07
CA GLY A 435 -22.11 -38.86 8.52
C GLY A 435 -20.73 -38.43 9.00
N LEU A 436 -19.63 -39.01 8.45
CA LEU A 436 -18.27 -38.64 8.80
C LEU A 436 -17.88 -37.24 8.31
N ALA A 437 -18.42 -36.82 7.16
CA ALA A 437 -18.20 -35.46 6.67
C ALA A 437 -18.88 -34.41 7.60
N ILE A 438 -20.08 -34.68 8.09
CA ILE A 438 -20.77 -33.85 9.09
C ILE A 438 -19.96 -33.81 10.39
N ALA A 439 -19.50 -34.95 10.86
CA ALA A 439 -18.70 -35.04 12.08
C ALA A 439 -17.41 -34.19 11.95
N ARG A 440 -16.71 -34.27 10.83
CA ARG A 440 -15.52 -33.46 10.56
C ARG A 440 -15.84 -31.96 10.54
N GLU A 441 -16.90 -31.55 9.89
CA GLU A 441 -17.28 -30.14 9.79
C GLU A 441 -17.66 -29.56 11.15
N ILE A 442 -18.41 -30.32 11.95
CA ILE A 442 -18.77 -29.94 13.33
C ILE A 442 -17.52 -29.87 14.21
N ALA A 443 -16.61 -30.83 14.12
CA ALA A 443 -15.35 -30.82 14.86
C ALA A 443 -14.53 -29.57 14.50
N ALA A 444 -14.34 -29.30 13.22
CA ALA A 444 -13.61 -28.12 12.75
C ALA A 444 -14.21 -26.81 13.26
N ARG A 445 -15.54 -26.71 13.29
CA ARG A 445 -16.25 -25.51 13.80
C ARG A 445 -16.03 -25.29 15.31
N HIS A 446 -15.80 -26.35 16.05
CA HIS A 446 -15.48 -26.30 17.49
C HIS A 446 -13.97 -26.20 17.74
N GLY A 447 -13.14 -26.02 16.72
CA GLY A 447 -11.68 -26.04 16.83
C GLY A 447 -11.12 -27.41 17.24
N ALA A 448 -11.92 -28.46 17.08
CA ALA A 448 -11.54 -29.82 17.40
C ALA A 448 -10.93 -30.54 16.19
N GLU A 449 -10.02 -31.47 16.46
CA GLU A 449 -9.38 -32.32 15.47
C GLU A 449 -10.04 -33.71 15.44
N LEU A 450 -10.50 -34.13 14.24
CA LEU A 450 -11.05 -35.46 14.04
C LEU A 450 -10.01 -36.35 13.36
N THR A 451 -9.72 -37.50 13.95
CA THR A 451 -8.79 -38.52 13.44
C THR A 451 -9.48 -39.86 13.29
N ILE A 452 -9.02 -40.64 12.32
CA ILE A 452 -9.52 -41.99 12.02
C ILE A 452 -8.37 -42.97 12.10
N ASP A 453 -8.51 -43.97 12.96
CA ASP A 453 -7.51 -45.00 13.17
C ASP A 453 -8.14 -46.42 13.13
N THR A 454 -7.31 -47.42 13.21
CA THR A 454 -7.77 -48.79 13.38
C THR A 454 -8.20 -49.02 14.84
N GLY A 455 -9.29 -49.72 15.04
CA GLY A 455 -9.80 -50.06 16.38
C GLY A 455 -8.96 -51.08 17.16
N ILE A 456 -9.50 -51.59 18.27
CA ILE A 456 -8.86 -52.53 19.16
C ILE A 456 -8.53 -53.83 18.40
N ASP A 457 -7.41 -54.45 18.74
CA ASP A 457 -6.90 -55.72 18.16
C ASP A 457 -6.67 -55.65 16.62
N ALA A 458 -6.34 -54.48 16.11
CA ALA A 458 -6.12 -54.20 14.68
C ALA A 458 -7.37 -54.50 13.81
N ARG A 459 -8.55 -54.46 14.40
CA ARG A 459 -9.86 -54.60 13.76
C ARG A 459 -10.72 -53.38 14.02
N GLY A 460 -11.75 -53.20 13.18
CA GLY A 460 -12.71 -52.14 13.38
C GLY A 460 -12.21 -50.73 13.03
N LEU A 461 -13.00 -49.76 13.41
CA LEU A 461 -12.75 -48.35 13.23
C LEU A 461 -12.73 -47.62 14.55
N LYS A 462 -11.75 -46.75 14.71
CA LYS A 462 -11.64 -45.80 15.82
C LYS A 462 -11.70 -44.38 15.27
N VAL A 463 -12.74 -43.64 15.64
CA VAL A 463 -12.87 -42.22 15.33
C VAL A 463 -12.68 -41.42 16.62
N SER A 464 -11.69 -40.56 16.64
CA SER A 464 -11.38 -39.72 17.79
C SER A 464 -11.59 -38.25 17.45
N VAL A 465 -12.26 -37.49 18.32
CA VAL A 465 -12.47 -36.06 18.22
C VAL A 465 -11.88 -35.40 19.46
N ARG A 466 -10.79 -34.67 19.28
CA ARG A 466 -10.05 -33.95 20.31
C ARG A 466 -10.47 -32.49 20.34
N PHE A 467 -11.04 -32.03 21.44
CA PHE A 467 -11.45 -30.64 21.62
C PHE A 467 -10.33 -29.82 22.27
N PRO A 468 -10.26 -28.51 21.94
CA PRO A 468 -9.33 -27.62 22.62
C PRO A 468 -9.69 -27.49 24.10
N LYS A 469 -8.69 -27.43 24.99
CA LYS A 469 -8.87 -27.22 26.40
C LYS A 469 -9.57 -25.88 26.64
N THR A 470 -10.64 -25.89 27.42
CA THR A 470 -11.30 -24.67 27.86
C THR A 470 -10.39 -23.95 28.84
N THR A 471 -9.65 -22.93 28.39
CA THR A 471 -8.94 -22.05 29.32
C THR A 471 -9.98 -21.21 30.03
N HIS A 472 -10.29 -21.54 31.28
CA HIS A 472 -10.98 -20.61 32.16
C HIS A 472 -10.10 -19.34 32.25
N GLN A 473 -10.43 -18.29 31.50
CA GLN A 473 -9.96 -16.96 31.85
C GLN A 473 -10.69 -16.61 33.16
N GLY A 474 -9.98 -16.81 34.27
CA GLY A 474 -10.41 -16.37 35.58
C GLY A 474 -10.66 -14.85 35.52
N SER A 475 -11.85 -14.48 35.93
CA SER A 475 -12.33 -13.13 36.22
C SER A 475 -11.42 -12.38 37.18
#